data_41a04cbb36752965443fb489a39d1806
#
_entry.id   41a04cbb36752965443fb489a39d1806
#
_cell.length_a   1.000
_cell.length_b   1.000
_cell.length_c   1.000
_cell.angle_alpha   90.00
_cell.angle_beta   90.00
_cell.angle_gamma   90.00
#
_symmetry.space_group_name_H-M   'P 1'
#
loop_
_entity.id
_entity.type
_entity.pdbx_description
1 polymer ?
#
loop_
_entity_poly.entity_id
_entity_poly.type
_entity_poly.pdbx_seq_one_letter_code
_entity_poly.pdbx_strand_id
1 'polypeptide(L)'
;MIESGDHVWNGGIFLFRADAYLDAVKQFAPSMDTAVRHAISKAERIGDHWHPDAASFAACPSDSIDYAIMEKAPKVAVAPVSMGWSDVGSWDALHEIGHRDADGNVTSGAIRMNNSHGNLIHAHGIRVSVHGIDDLLIVANGNEVMILPRGSSQKVRDFAGDMPLSAAKPVAG
;
A
#
# COMPACT_ATOMS: atom_id res chain seq x y z
N MET A 1 -10.02 -7.49 19.44
CA MET A 1 -9.54 -6.19 19.92
C MET A 1 -10.45 -5.03 19.44
N ILE A 2 -10.76 -4.86 18.16
CA ILE A 2 -11.68 -3.79 17.68
C ILE A 2 -13.11 -4.04 18.19
N GLU A 3 -13.56 -5.28 18.22
CA GLU A 3 -14.89 -5.66 18.72
C GLU A 3 -15.12 -5.37 20.21
N SER A 4 -14.08 -5.20 21.02
CA SER A 4 -14.20 -4.81 22.43
C SER A 4 -14.56 -3.34 22.62
N GLY A 5 -14.47 -2.51 21.60
CA GLY A 5 -14.75 -1.08 21.66
C GLY A 5 -13.64 -0.19 22.24
N ASP A 6 -12.58 -0.81 22.78
CA ASP A 6 -11.46 -0.08 23.41
C ASP A 6 -10.35 0.28 22.43
N HIS A 7 -10.48 -0.18 21.18
CA HIS A 7 -9.49 0.02 20.13
C HIS A 7 -10.16 0.53 18.87
N VAL A 8 -9.46 1.37 18.14
CA VAL A 8 -9.87 1.85 16.81
C VAL A 8 -8.78 1.55 15.79
N TRP A 9 -9.17 1.40 14.53
CA TRP A 9 -8.23 1.20 13.45
C TRP A 9 -7.42 2.46 13.20
N ASN A 10 -6.09 2.35 13.16
CA ASN A 10 -5.21 3.45 12.76
C ASN A 10 -5.18 3.53 11.22
N GLY A 11 -5.78 4.58 10.67
CA GLY A 11 -5.80 4.84 9.23
C GLY A 11 -4.50 5.42 8.67
N GLY A 12 -3.46 5.60 9.48
CA GLY A 12 -2.20 6.20 9.05
C GLY A 12 -2.31 7.68 8.66
N ILE A 13 -3.37 8.36 9.10
CA ILE A 13 -3.60 9.78 8.85
C ILE A 13 -3.31 10.55 10.14
N PHE A 14 -2.29 11.41 10.10
CA PHE A 14 -1.84 12.17 11.26
C PHE A 14 -2.06 13.67 11.05
N LEU A 15 -2.55 14.35 12.08
CA LEU A 15 -2.67 15.79 12.13
C LEU A 15 -1.93 16.33 13.36
N PHE A 16 -0.97 17.20 13.14
CA PHE A 16 -0.18 17.79 14.22
C PHE A 16 0.31 19.19 13.86
N ARG A 17 0.69 19.96 14.87
CA ARG A 17 1.45 21.19 14.67
C ARG A 17 2.90 20.81 14.36
N ALA A 18 3.51 21.48 13.37
CA ALA A 18 4.87 21.18 12.92
C ALA A 18 5.91 21.28 14.05
N ASP A 19 5.80 22.30 14.91
CA ASP A 19 6.68 22.46 16.07
C ASP A 19 6.56 21.30 17.07
N ALA A 20 5.34 20.89 17.41
CA ALA A 20 5.11 19.76 18.32
C ALA A 20 5.64 18.43 17.76
N TYR A 21 5.49 18.21 16.45
CA TYR A 21 6.04 17.03 15.80
C TYR A 21 7.57 17.03 15.79
N LEU A 22 8.20 18.17 15.45
CA LEU A 22 9.67 18.30 15.46
C LEU A 22 10.25 18.12 16.87
N ASP A 23 9.59 18.63 17.91
CA ASP A 23 9.98 18.40 19.30
C ASP A 23 9.88 16.91 19.68
N ALA A 24 8.82 16.23 19.24
CA ALA A 24 8.67 14.80 19.46
C ALA A 24 9.74 13.98 18.72
N VAL A 25 10.06 14.30 17.46
CA VAL A 25 11.16 13.65 16.72
C VAL A 25 12.48 13.85 17.44
N LYS A 26 12.78 15.05 17.89
CA LYS A 26 13.99 15.35 18.65
C LYS A 26 14.06 14.56 19.96
N GLN A 27 12.94 14.36 20.63
CA GLN A 27 12.87 13.66 21.92
C GLN A 27 12.96 12.13 21.76
N PHE A 28 12.19 11.55 20.81
CA PHE A 28 11.99 10.10 20.70
C PHE A 28 12.83 9.43 19.62
N ALA A 29 13.33 10.20 18.64
CA ALA A 29 14.18 9.74 17.55
C ALA A 29 15.32 10.72 17.23
N PRO A 30 16.22 11.04 18.20
CA PRO A 30 17.23 12.09 18.07
C PRO A 30 18.21 11.88 16.91
N SER A 31 18.54 10.65 16.58
CA SER A 31 19.40 10.34 15.43
C SER A 31 18.70 10.67 14.11
N MET A 32 17.40 10.45 14.01
CA MET A 32 16.59 10.83 12.84
C MET A 32 16.52 12.36 12.74
N ASP A 33 16.24 13.08 13.83
CA ASP A 33 16.24 14.55 13.85
C ASP A 33 17.57 15.12 13.34
N THR A 34 18.69 14.57 13.82
CA THR A 34 20.03 15.01 13.42
C THR A 34 20.29 14.77 11.94
N ALA A 35 19.98 13.58 11.43
CA ALA A 35 20.21 13.22 10.03
C ALA A 35 19.36 14.06 9.08
N VAL A 36 18.06 14.24 9.40
CA VAL A 36 17.16 15.02 8.57
C VAL A 36 17.55 16.51 8.56
N ARG A 37 17.87 17.11 9.72
CA ARG A 37 18.35 18.51 9.77
C ARG A 37 19.63 18.69 8.97
N HIS A 38 20.55 17.75 9.04
CA HIS A 38 21.78 17.81 8.27
C HIS A 38 21.52 17.68 6.77
N ALA A 39 20.64 16.77 6.35
CA ALA A 39 20.25 16.63 4.96
C ALA A 39 19.58 17.91 4.41
N ILE A 40 18.71 18.53 5.18
CA ILE A 40 18.05 19.79 4.80
C ILE A 40 19.02 20.97 4.80
N SER A 41 19.97 21.04 5.74
CA SER A 41 20.96 22.14 5.77
C SER A 41 21.87 22.17 4.54
N LYS A 42 21.99 21.06 3.83
CA LYS A 42 22.75 20.90 2.58
C LYS A 42 21.85 20.75 1.35
N ALA A 43 20.53 20.93 1.53
CA ALA A 43 19.59 20.75 0.43
C ALA A 43 19.80 21.79 -0.67
N GLU A 44 19.65 21.35 -1.91
CA GLU A 44 19.60 22.22 -3.07
C GLU A 44 18.16 22.57 -3.41
N ARG A 45 17.92 23.83 -3.79
CA ARG A 45 16.62 24.25 -4.30
C ARG A 45 16.66 24.35 -5.82
N ILE A 46 15.83 23.54 -6.48
CA ILE A 46 15.66 23.54 -7.93
C ILE A 46 14.22 23.95 -8.24
N GLY A 47 14.02 25.20 -8.65
CA GLY A 47 12.68 25.79 -8.80
C GLY A 47 11.94 25.83 -7.46
N ASP A 48 10.79 25.18 -7.37
CA ASP A 48 9.99 25.10 -6.13
C ASP A 48 10.22 23.80 -5.33
N HIS A 49 11.15 22.96 -5.77
CA HIS A 49 11.48 21.70 -5.11
C HIS A 49 12.76 21.81 -4.27
N TRP A 50 12.72 21.21 -3.08
CA TRP A 50 13.89 21.02 -2.22
C TRP A 50 14.40 19.61 -2.38
N HIS A 51 15.69 19.47 -2.68
CA HIS A 51 16.39 18.20 -2.82
C HIS A 51 17.33 18.04 -1.63
N PRO A 52 16.97 17.25 -0.59
CA PRO A 52 17.83 16.98 0.54
C PRO A 52 19.14 16.31 0.10
N ASP A 53 20.25 16.57 0.80
CA ASP A 53 21.52 15.90 0.53
C ASP A 53 21.37 14.38 0.70
N ALA A 54 21.61 13.64 -0.37
CA ALA A 54 21.35 12.21 -0.44
C ALA A 54 22.20 11.40 0.55
N ALA A 55 23.47 11.78 0.74
CA ALA A 55 24.39 11.07 1.64
C ALA A 55 23.98 11.26 3.10
N SER A 56 23.62 12.49 3.48
CA SER A 56 23.12 12.80 4.83
C SER A 56 21.77 12.14 5.10
N PHE A 57 20.87 12.08 4.10
CA PHE A 57 19.58 11.43 4.23
C PHE A 57 19.69 9.90 4.32
N ALA A 58 20.62 9.29 3.58
CA ALA A 58 20.89 7.85 3.65
C ALA A 58 21.40 7.39 5.04
N ALA A 59 21.97 8.29 5.83
CA ALA A 59 22.37 8.02 7.21
C ALA A 59 21.19 8.06 8.21
N CYS A 60 19.99 8.46 7.77
CA CYS A 60 18.80 8.50 8.61
C CYS A 60 18.34 7.07 8.92
N PRO A 61 18.06 6.72 10.20
CA PRO A 61 17.43 5.45 10.53
C PRO A 61 16.08 5.30 9.81
N SER A 62 15.83 4.09 9.28
CA SER A 62 14.56 3.77 8.63
C SER A 62 13.57 3.24 9.66
N ASP A 63 12.60 4.08 10.04
CA ASP A 63 11.54 3.71 10.97
C ASP A 63 10.26 4.48 10.61
N SER A 64 9.09 3.91 10.92
CA SER A 64 7.81 4.58 10.68
C SER A 64 7.52 5.61 11.76
N ILE A 65 6.69 6.59 11.44
CA ILE A 65 6.18 7.57 12.42
C ILE A 65 5.48 6.87 13.59
N ASP A 66 4.81 5.75 13.35
CA ASP A 66 4.11 4.99 14.38
C ASP A 66 5.10 4.52 15.45
N TYR A 67 6.12 3.77 15.08
CA TYR A 67 7.12 3.22 16.00
C TYR A 67 8.10 4.26 16.52
N ALA A 68 8.52 5.18 15.66
CA ALA A 68 9.50 6.18 16.06
C ALA A 68 8.91 7.19 17.06
N ILE A 69 7.65 7.58 16.89
CA ILE A 69 7.05 8.72 17.59
C ILE A 69 5.73 8.36 18.28
N MET A 70 4.72 7.85 17.54
CA MET A 70 3.34 7.81 18.02
C MET A 70 3.15 6.85 19.20
N GLU A 71 3.83 5.71 19.20
CA GLU A 71 3.78 4.76 20.32
C GLU A 71 4.47 5.29 21.60
N LYS A 72 5.35 6.30 21.46
CA LYS A 72 6.14 6.86 22.57
C LYS A 72 5.59 8.18 23.07
N ALA A 73 4.85 8.90 22.25
CA ALA A 73 4.36 10.23 22.55
C ALA A 73 3.22 10.20 23.58
N PRO A 74 3.32 10.93 24.71
CA PRO A 74 2.33 10.85 25.80
C PRO A 74 1.03 11.60 25.51
N LYS A 75 1.00 12.44 24.48
CA LYS A 75 -0.14 13.31 24.13
C LYS A 75 -0.65 13.00 22.73
N VAL A 76 -1.14 11.77 22.53
CA VAL A 76 -1.78 11.34 21.30
C VAL A 76 -3.29 11.27 21.53
N ALA A 77 -4.05 11.84 20.62
CA ALA A 77 -5.51 11.76 20.60
C ALA A 77 -5.96 11.04 19.33
N VAL A 78 -7.06 10.32 19.40
CA VAL A 78 -7.69 9.65 18.25
C VAL A 78 -9.01 10.36 17.97
N ALA A 79 -9.25 10.67 16.70
CA ALA A 79 -10.55 11.12 16.19
C ALA A 79 -11.21 9.96 15.46
N PRO A 80 -12.19 9.26 16.06
CA PRO A 80 -12.93 8.21 15.36
C PRO A 80 -13.75 8.82 14.23
N VAL A 81 -13.62 8.31 13.02
CA VAL A 81 -14.35 8.80 11.85
C VAL A 81 -14.90 7.62 11.03
N SER A 82 -16.04 7.85 10.37
CA SER A 82 -16.62 6.94 9.41
C SER A 82 -16.81 7.69 8.10
N MET A 83 -15.76 7.75 7.28
CA MET A 83 -15.72 8.57 6.06
C MET A 83 -15.53 7.74 4.78
N GLY A 84 -15.69 6.42 4.87
CA GLY A 84 -15.52 5.52 3.72
C GLY A 84 -14.08 5.45 3.20
N TRP A 85 -13.09 5.79 4.03
CA TRP A 85 -11.69 5.74 3.66
C TRP A 85 -11.16 4.30 3.67
N SER A 86 -10.32 3.99 2.67
CA SER A 86 -9.55 2.76 2.59
C SER A 86 -8.13 3.10 2.14
N ASP A 87 -7.13 2.46 2.71
CA ASP A 87 -5.73 2.57 2.29
C ASP A 87 -5.45 1.82 0.98
N VAL A 88 -6.41 1.03 0.50
CA VAL A 88 -6.30 0.19 -0.71
C VAL A 88 -5.00 -0.64 -0.72
N GLY A 89 -4.59 -1.09 0.46
CA GLY A 89 -3.32 -1.79 0.68
C GLY A 89 -3.28 -3.22 0.13
N SER A 90 -4.36 -3.70 -0.48
CA SER A 90 -4.46 -5.07 -1.00
C SER A 90 -5.44 -5.17 -2.17
N TRP A 91 -5.33 -6.25 -2.95
CA TRP A 91 -6.29 -6.55 -4.02
C TRP A 91 -7.70 -6.82 -3.48
N ASP A 92 -7.82 -7.41 -2.28
CA ASP A 92 -9.11 -7.59 -1.63
C ASP A 92 -9.77 -6.24 -1.31
N ALA A 93 -9.01 -5.29 -0.76
CA ALA A 93 -9.50 -3.93 -0.51
C ALA A 93 -9.94 -3.23 -1.81
N LEU A 94 -9.22 -3.44 -2.91
CA LEU A 94 -9.63 -2.91 -4.22
C LEU A 94 -10.97 -3.51 -4.70
N HIS A 95 -11.22 -4.81 -4.43
CA HIS A 95 -12.53 -5.41 -4.71
C HIS A 95 -13.64 -4.83 -3.83
N GLU A 96 -13.34 -4.53 -2.55
CA GLU A 96 -14.32 -3.98 -1.61
C GLU A 96 -14.82 -2.59 -2.02
N ILE A 97 -13.90 -1.72 -2.48
CA ILE A 97 -14.23 -0.35 -2.89
C ILE A 97 -14.61 -0.22 -4.37
N GLY A 98 -14.31 -1.24 -5.19
CA GLY A 98 -14.54 -1.24 -6.62
C GLY A 98 -16.02 -1.26 -6.99
N HIS A 99 -16.33 -0.75 -8.18
CA HIS A 99 -17.67 -0.83 -8.74
C HIS A 99 -17.97 -2.28 -9.16
N ARG A 100 -18.95 -2.91 -8.51
CA ARG A 100 -19.35 -4.29 -8.77
C ARG A 100 -20.44 -4.35 -9.85
N ASP A 101 -20.36 -5.35 -10.71
CA ASP A 101 -21.45 -5.73 -11.61
C ASP A 101 -22.58 -6.48 -10.86
N ALA A 102 -23.61 -6.95 -11.60
CA ALA A 102 -24.74 -7.66 -11.03
C ALA A 102 -24.36 -9.00 -10.36
N ASP A 103 -23.24 -9.59 -10.77
CA ASP A 103 -22.71 -10.85 -10.25
C ASP A 103 -21.63 -10.63 -9.18
N GLY A 104 -21.43 -9.37 -8.73
CA GLY A 104 -20.50 -9.01 -7.68
C GLY A 104 -19.04 -8.93 -8.12
N ASN A 105 -18.77 -8.96 -9.42
CA ASN A 105 -17.41 -8.88 -9.94
C ASN A 105 -16.96 -7.42 -10.07
N VAL A 106 -15.67 -7.18 -9.84
CA VAL A 106 -14.97 -5.92 -10.14
C VAL A 106 -14.00 -6.16 -11.29
N THR A 107 -14.17 -5.46 -12.39
CA THR A 107 -13.39 -5.72 -13.60
C THR A 107 -12.74 -4.45 -14.15
N SER A 108 -11.51 -4.58 -14.67
CA SER A 108 -10.79 -3.51 -15.35
C SER A 108 -9.97 -4.08 -16.50
N GLY A 109 -10.12 -3.51 -17.70
CA GLY A 109 -9.39 -3.90 -18.90
C GLY A 109 -10.22 -4.74 -19.88
N ALA A 110 -9.55 -5.49 -20.75
CA ALA A 110 -10.18 -6.31 -21.80
C ALA A 110 -10.60 -7.69 -21.25
N ILE A 111 -11.81 -7.80 -20.74
CA ILE A 111 -12.30 -8.99 -20.05
C ILE A 111 -13.52 -9.56 -20.76
N ARG A 112 -13.56 -10.90 -20.89
CA ARG A 112 -14.75 -11.70 -21.25
C ARG A 112 -15.06 -12.65 -20.10
N MET A 113 -16.27 -12.59 -19.60
CA MET A 113 -16.68 -13.37 -18.44
C MET A 113 -18.02 -14.00 -18.66
N ASN A 114 -18.21 -15.24 -18.21
CA ASN A 114 -19.48 -15.96 -18.25
C ASN A 114 -19.59 -16.88 -17.04
N ASN A 115 -20.75 -16.88 -16.39
CA ASN A 115 -21.07 -17.73 -15.24
C ASN A 115 -19.99 -17.65 -14.13
N SER A 116 -19.64 -16.44 -13.71
CA SER A 116 -18.53 -16.18 -12.78
C SER A 116 -18.91 -15.06 -11.82
N HIS A 117 -18.67 -15.24 -10.51
CA HIS A 117 -19.21 -14.35 -9.48
C HIS A 117 -18.15 -13.92 -8.47
N GLY A 118 -18.29 -12.72 -7.94
CA GLY A 118 -17.48 -12.22 -6.84
C GLY A 118 -15.99 -12.06 -7.13
N ASN A 119 -15.56 -12.01 -8.38
CA ASN A 119 -14.15 -11.93 -8.75
C ASN A 119 -13.66 -10.48 -8.83
N LEU A 120 -12.36 -10.26 -8.56
CA LEU A 120 -11.63 -9.10 -9.05
C LEU A 120 -10.80 -9.54 -10.26
N ILE A 121 -10.99 -8.91 -11.42
CA ILE A 121 -10.19 -9.18 -12.61
C ILE A 121 -9.61 -7.86 -13.14
N HIS A 122 -8.30 -7.72 -13.09
CA HIS A 122 -7.57 -6.58 -13.62
C HIS A 122 -6.66 -7.04 -14.76
N ALA A 123 -6.93 -6.60 -15.99
CA ALA A 123 -6.19 -6.99 -17.19
C ALA A 123 -5.59 -5.79 -17.88
N HIS A 124 -4.24 -5.69 -17.93
CA HIS A 124 -3.50 -4.65 -18.61
C HIS A 124 -2.61 -5.27 -19.70
N GLY A 125 -2.74 -4.75 -20.92
CA GLY A 125 -1.95 -5.21 -22.07
C GLY A 125 -2.30 -6.61 -22.61
N ILE A 126 -3.26 -7.32 -22.01
CA ILE A 126 -3.69 -8.65 -22.40
C ILE A 126 -5.22 -8.79 -22.25
N ARG A 127 -5.82 -9.69 -22.98
CA ARG A 127 -7.22 -10.06 -22.79
C ARG A 127 -7.35 -11.27 -21.86
N VAL A 128 -8.19 -11.15 -20.84
CA VAL A 128 -8.53 -12.25 -19.94
C VAL A 128 -9.94 -12.76 -20.26
N SER A 129 -10.09 -14.07 -20.39
CA SER A 129 -11.40 -14.72 -20.58
C SER A 129 -11.58 -15.78 -19.49
N VAL A 130 -12.71 -15.72 -18.79
CA VAL A 130 -13.01 -16.61 -17.66
C VAL A 130 -14.41 -17.19 -17.79
N HIS A 131 -14.61 -18.42 -17.31
CA HIS A 131 -15.88 -19.10 -17.29
C HIS A 131 -16.00 -20.00 -16.05
N GLY A 132 -17.13 -19.89 -15.33
CA GLY A 132 -17.45 -20.79 -14.23
C GLY A 132 -16.50 -20.69 -13.03
N ILE A 133 -16.01 -19.49 -12.72
CA ILE A 133 -15.11 -19.25 -11.57
C ILE A 133 -15.70 -18.23 -10.61
N ASP A 134 -15.48 -18.43 -9.33
CA ASP A 134 -16.00 -17.58 -8.27
C ASP A 134 -14.91 -17.21 -7.26
N ASP A 135 -15.04 -16.02 -6.66
CA ASP A 135 -14.23 -15.52 -5.56
C ASP A 135 -12.71 -15.56 -5.80
N LEU A 136 -12.28 -15.18 -6.99
CA LEU A 136 -10.87 -15.09 -7.36
C LEU A 136 -10.39 -13.65 -7.53
N LEU A 137 -9.11 -13.45 -7.26
CA LEU A 137 -8.31 -12.30 -7.66
C LEU A 137 -7.47 -12.71 -8.87
N ILE A 138 -7.72 -12.09 -10.01
CA ILE A 138 -7.00 -12.32 -11.25
C ILE A 138 -6.38 -11.02 -11.71
N VAL A 139 -5.06 -10.94 -11.67
CA VAL A 139 -4.32 -9.76 -12.12
C VAL A 139 -3.38 -10.17 -13.24
N ALA A 140 -3.59 -9.61 -14.41
CA ALA A 140 -2.78 -9.86 -15.60
C ALA A 140 -2.16 -8.54 -16.08
N ASN A 141 -0.83 -8.55 -16.25
CA ASN A 141 -0.07 -7.40 -16.73
C ASN A 141 0.95 -7.87 -17.78
N GLY A 142 0.69 -7.57 -19.05
CA GLY A 142 1.53 -8.04 -20.14
C GLY A 142 1.63 -9.55 -20.22
N ASN A 143 2.77 -10.12 -19.87
CA ASN A 143 3.06 -11.55 -19.90
C ASN A 143 2.98 -12.25 -18.53
N GLU A 144 2.57 -11.54 -17.50
CA GLU A 144 2.45 -12.08 -16.14
C GLU A 144 0.98 -12.16 -15.72
N VAL A 145 0.62 -13.26 -15.08
CA VAL A 145 -0.72 -13.48 -14.54
C VAL A 145 -0.60 -14.03 -13.12
N MET A 146 -1.28 -13.37 -12.20
CA MET A 146 -1.44 -13.82 -10.82
C MET A 146 -2.89 -14.22 -10.60
N ILE A 147 -3.12 -15.38 -10.01
CA ILE A 147 -4.44 -15.88 -9.64
C ILE A 147 -4.40 -16.35 -8.19
N LEU A 148 -5.27 -15.79 -7.36
CA LEU A 148 -5.40 -16.12 -5.95
C LEU A 148 -6.88 -16.21 -5.55
N PRO A 149 -7.24 -17.02 -4.55
CA PRO A 149 -8.54 -16.88 -3.90
C PRO A 149 -8.68 -15.52 -3.23
N ARG A 150 -9.86 -14.93 -3.26
CA ARG A 150 -10.18 -13.75 -2.45
C ARG A 150 -9.92 -14.03 -0.97
N GLY A 151 -9.56 -12.99 -0.20
CA GLY A 151 -9.12 -13.13 1.20
C GLY A 151 -7.67 -13.60 1.35
N SER A 152 -6.95 -13.83 0.23
CA SER A 152 -5.55 -14.30 0.26
C SER A 152 -4.55 -13.28 -0.28
N SER A 153 -4.94 -12.04 -0.54
CA SER A 153 -4.09 -11.03 -1.20
C SER A 153 -2.78 -10.72 -0.45
N GLN A 154 -2.73 -10.93 0.88
CA GLN A 154 -1.50 -10.77 1.66
C GLN A 154 -0.39 -11.77 1.24
N LYS A 155 -0.77 -12.94 0.70
CA LYS A 155 0.18 -13.95 0.20
C LYS A 155 0.93 -13.52 -1.06
N VAL A 156 0.55 -12.41 -1.69
CA VAL A 156 1.29 -11.83 -2.83
C VAL A 156 2.76 -11.58 -2.48
N ARG A 157 3.05 -11.24 -1.23
CA ARG A 157 4.42 -11.02 -0.75
C ARG A 157 5.29 -12.26 -0.83
N ASP A 158 4.69 -13.44 -0.70
CA ASP A 158 5.40 -14.72 -0.75
C ASP A 158 5.92 -15.01 -2.17
N PHE A 159 5.29 -14.42 -3.19
CA PHE A 159 5.71 -14.55 -4.59
C PHE A 159 6.74 -13.49 -5.02
N ALA A 160 6.80 -12.35 -4.32
CA ALA A 160 7.66 -11.23 -4.70
C ALA A 160 9.14 -11.42 -4.32
N GLY A 161 9.48 -12.38 -3.43
CA GLY A 161 10.82 -12.52 -2.83
C GLY A 161 11.69 -13.62 -3.41
N ASP A 162 11.17 -14.73 -3.92
CA ASP A 162 11.94 -15.99 -4.10
C ASP A 162 11.74 -16.72 -5.43
N MET A 163 11.02 -16.15 -6.39
CA MET A 163 10.97 -16.80 -7.71
C MET A 163 12.02 -16.19 -8.65
N PRO A 164 13.09 -16.94 -9.02
CA PRO A 164 13.82 -16.58 -10.21
C PRO A 164 12.79 -16.61 -11.35
N LEU A 165 12.63 -15.48 -12.02
CA LEU A 165 11.88 -15.42 -13.27
C LEU A 165 12.48 -16.51 -14.17
N SER A 166 11.83 -17.68 -14.23
CA SER A 166 12.20 -18.67 -15.20
C SER A 166 11.89 -18.02 -16.54
N ALA A 167 12.93 -17.68 -17.28
CA ALA A 167 12.78 -17.18 -18.64
C ALA A 167 11.95 -18.22 -19.41
N ALA A 168 10.65 -17.95 -19.56
CA ALA A 168 9.80 -18.76 -20.40
C ALA A 168 10.41 -18.69 -21.81
N LYS A 169 10.83 -19.83 -22.34
CA LYS A 169 11.22 -19.91 -23.74
C LYS A 169 10.02 -19.46 -24.57
N PRO A 170 10.19 -18.52 -25.51
CA PRO A 170 9.11 -18.13 -26.38
C PRO A 170 8.59 -19.40 -27.08
N VAL A 171 7.29 -19.61 -27.01
CA VAL A 171 6.60 -20.64 -27.77
C VAL A 171 6.80 -20.25 -29.24
N ALA A 172 7.56 -21.07 -29.98
CA ALA A 172 7.70 -20.89 -31.41
C ALA A 172 6.30 -21.07 -32.04
N GLY A 173 5.81 -20.01 -32.69
CA GLY A 173 4.58 -19.99 -33.49
C GLY A 173 4.73 -20.76 -34.81
#